data_25f0fc88bb12ddb8c98cd8edc2c4718c
#
_entry.id   25f0fc88bb12ddb8c98cd8edc2c4718c
#
_cell.length_a   1.000
_cell.length_b   1.000
_cell.length_c   1.000
_cell.angle_alpha   90.00
_cell.angle_beta   90.00
_cell.angle_gamma   90.00
#
_symmetry.space_group_name_H-M   'P 1'
#
loop_
_entity.id
_entity.type
_entity.pdbx_description
1 polymer ?
#
loop_
_entity_poly.entity_id
_entity_poly.type
_entity_poly.pdbx_seq_one_letter_code
_entity_poly.pdbx_strand_id
1 'polypeptide(L)'
;PPTLTEDEQGLTLTHGDQRWRFERSSGHLTQWWQNEQPQLLTPLRDGFARAPIDNDIGVSEADHIDPNAWVERWKLAGLYRLEERCTRLQADAMQNGVQVVSEHQFGVDGEILLISRKQWLFDALGAVSVNVEVEVADALPPPARIGLHCQLATVQPQAEWLGLGPHENYPDRCLAAQHGRWRLPLADLHTPYIFPGENGLRCDTRSLRYGGWRIDGRFHFSLSRYGLQQLMACSHQHLLQPEAGTWLHLDGFHMGVGGDDSWSPSVHRDYLLTAGVYRYQLRLQRAPEG
;
A
#
# COMPACT_ATOMS: atom_id res chain seq x y z
N PRO A 1 0.16 29.22 2.56
CA PRO A 1 -0.02 27.99 3.32
C PRO A 1 -1.42 27.42 3.15
N PRO A 2 -1.60 26.10 3.35
CA PRO A 2 -2.92 25.50 3.28
C PRO A 2 -3.87 26.04 4.35
N THR A 3 -5.15 26.08 4.02
CA THR A 3 -6.22 26.50 4.94
C THR A 3 -6.88 25.28 5.52
N LEU A 4 -7.04 25.25 6.84
CA LEU A 4 -7.70 24.17 7.58
C LEU A 4 -9.10 24.62 8.00
N THR A 5 -10.09 23.73 7.75
CA THR A 5 -11.46 23.87 8.24
C THR A 5 -11.85 22.57 8.96
N GLU A 6 -12.41 22.69 10.15
CA GLU A 6 -12.88 21.53 10.93
C GLU A 6 -14.40 21.58 11.07
N ASP A 7 -15.03 20.43 11.00
CA ASP A 7 -16.43 20.25 11.36
C ASP A 7 -16.62 18.94 12.16
N GLU A 8 -17.85 18.60 12.53
CA GLU A 8 -18.11 17.40 13.31
C GLU A 8 -17.77 16.10 12.56
N GLN A 9 -17.75 16.14 11.24
CA GLN A 9 -17.51 14.97 10.40
C GLN A 9 -16.06 14.80 9.99
N GLY A 10 -15.26 15.86 10.05
CA GLY A 10 -13.85 15.73 9.70
C GLY A 10 -13.09 17.03 9.49
N LEU A 11 -12.02 16.90 8.72
CA LEU A 11 -11.06 17.96 8.42
C LEU A 11 -11.03 18.20 6.92
N THR A 12 -11.04 19.47 6.52
CA THR A 12 -10.85 19.86 5.12
C THR A 12 -9.67 20.82 5.02
N LEU A 13 -8.75 20.53 4.11
CA LEU A 13 -7.60 21.37 3.82
C LEU A 13 -7.69 21.82 2.38
N THR A 14 -7.32 23.09 2.13
CA THR A 14 -7.30 23.65 0.78
C THR A 14 -6.00 24.40 0.53
N HIS A 15 -5.46 24.25 -0.66
CA HIS A 15 -4.28 24.97 -1.10
C HIS A 15 -4.34 25.14 -2.63
N GLY A 16 -4.52 26.37 -3.08
CA GLY A 16 -4.67 26.63 -4.51
C GLY A 16 -5.83 25.85 -5.12
N ASP A 17 -5.55 25.04 -6.12
CA ASP A 17 -6.51 24.20 -6.83
C ASP A 17 -6.68 22.82 -6.22
N GLN A 18 -6.06 22.55 -5.08
CA GLN A 18 -6.13 21.27 -4.38
C GLN A 18 -6.95 21.36 -3.11
N ARG A 19 -7.65 20.28 -2.81
CA ARG A 19 -8.42 20.13 -1.57
C ARG A 19 -8.31 18.69 -1.09
N TRP A 20 -8.27 18.51 0.24
CA TRP A 20 -8.12 17.21 0.90
C TRP A 20 -9.17 17.07 2.00
N ARG A 21 -9.65 15.85 2.18
CA ARG A 21 -10.63 15.55 3.23
C ARG A 21 -10.20 14.35 4.06
N PHE A 22 -10.22 14.55 5.39
CA PHE A 22 -10.12 13.46 6.38
C PHE A 22 -11.49 13.31 7.03
N GLU A 23 -12.01 12.08 7.04
CA GLU A 23 -13.25 11.77 7.76
C GLU A 23 -12.93 11.36 9.19
N ARG A 24 -13.64 11.95 10.16
CA ARG A 24 -13.40 11.69 11.58
C ARG A 24 -13.75 10.27 11.98
N SER A 25 -14.78 9.68 11.36
CA SER A 25 -15.20 8.30 11.64
C SER A 25 -14.14 7.26 11.30
N SER A 26 -13.38 7.47 10.24
CA SER A 26 -12.34 6.53 9.77
C SER A 26 -10.92 7.02 10.06
N GLY A 27 -10.72 8.34 10.20
CA GLY A 27 -9.40 8.93 10.35
C GLY A 27 -8.54 8.87 9.09
N HIS A 28 -9.13 8.52 7.94
CA HIS A 28 -8.41 8.39 6.68
C HIS A 28 -8.48 9.65 5.85
N LEU A 29 -7.47 9.84 5.00
CA LEU A 29 -7.55 10.73 3.84
C LEU A 29 -8.49 10.09 2.83
N THR A 30 -9.74 10.56 2.81
CA THR A 30 -10.80 9.93 2.03
C THR A 30 -10.88 10.47 0.62
N GLN A 31 -10.43 11.72 0.40
CA GLN A 31 -10.45 12.29 -0.93
C GLN A 31 -9.38 13.37 -1.11
N TRP A 32 -8.92 13.47 -2.33
CA TRP A 32 -7.98 14.46 -2.85
C TRP A 32 -8.59 15.03 -4.13
N TRP A 33 -8.87 16.32 -4.16
CA TRP A 33 -9.38 17.00 -5.36
C TRP A 33 -8.28 17.84 -6.00
N GLN A 34 -8.24 17.82 -7.31
CA GLN A 34 -7.45 18.70 -8.15
C GLN A 34 -8.40 19.42 -9.10
N ASN A 35 -8.48 20.76 -9.04
CA ASN A 35 -9.44 21.54 -9.84
C ASN A 35 -10.87 21.00 -9.71
N GLU A 36 -11.30 20.70 -8.47
CA GLU A 36 -12.62 20.13 -8.14
C GLU A 36 -12.87 18.72 -8.72
N GLN A 37 -11.86 18.07 -9.28
CA GLN A 37 -11.94 16.69 -9.75
C GLN A 37 -11.41 15.73 -8.69
N PRO A 38 -12.22 14.77 -8.23
CA PRO A 38 -11.75 13.80 -7.24
C PRO A 38 -10.73 12.84 -7.84
N GLN A 39 -9.65 12.62 -7.10
CA GLN A 39 -8.51 11.83 -7.57
C GLN A 39 -8.45 10.43 -6.97
N LEU A 40 -9.27 10.13 -5.97
CA LEU A 40 -9.30 8.85 -5.30
C LEU A 40 -10.67 8.18 -5.44
N LEU A 41 -10.68 6.88 -5.73
CA LEU A 41 -11.87 6.05 -5.68
C LEU A 41 -12.03 5.37 -4.31
N THR A 42 -10.93 5.16 -3.60
CA THR A 42 -10.92 4.67 -2.22
C THR A 42 -9.97 5.51 -1.37
N PRO A 43 -10.18 5.55 -0.05
CA PRO A 43 -9.29 6.27 0.85
C PRO A 43 -7.85 5.73 0.79
N LEU A 44 -6.88 6.60 1.07
CA LEU A 44 -5.49 6.20 1.31
C LEU A 44 -5.37 5.67 2.72
N ARG A 45 -5.05 4.39 2.86
CA ARG A 45 -5.05 3.69 4.16
C ARG A 45 -4.02 2.57 4.23
N ASP A 46 -3.79 2.10 5.45
CA ASP A 46 -2.85 1.01 5.70
C ASP A 46 -3.22 -0.28 4.99
N GLY A 47 -2.20 -1.00 4.52
CA GLY A 47 -2.33 -2.34 3.98
C GLY A 47 -1.29 -3.27 4.58
N PHE A 48 -1.72 -4.46 5.01
CA PHE A 48 -0.87 -5.45 5.67
C PHE A 48 -0.90 -6.82 4.99
N ALA A 49 -1.83 -7.02 4.08
CA ALA A 49 -2.06 -8.29 3.42
C ALA A 49 -1.66 -8.26 1.94
N ARG A 50 -1.34 -9.43 1.41
CA ARG A 50 -1.19 -9.65 -0.04
C ARG A 50 -2.07 -10.82 -0.47
N ALA A 51 -2.46 -10.82 -1.74
CA ALA A 51 -3.07 -12.00 -2.34
C ALA A 51 -2.02 -13.13 -2.32
N PRO A 52 -2.39 -14.35 -1.90
CA PRO A 52 -1.42 -15.42 -1.75
C PRO A 52 -0.72 -15.75 -3.06
N ILE A 53 0.59 -15.93 -2.99
CA ILE A 53 1.42 -16.51 -4.06
C ILE A 53 1.57 -18.01 -3.82
N ASP A 54 2.15 -18.72 -4.79
CA ASP A 54 2.31 -20.18 -4.71
C ASP A 54 3.02 -20.61 -3.42
N ASN A 55 4.08 -19.89 -3.03
CA ASN A 55 4.81 -20.19 -1.80
C ASN A 55 4.01 -19.91 -0.52
N ASP A 56 3.06 -18.98 -0.57
CA ASP A 56 2.17 -18.70 0.57
C ASP A 56 1.12 -19.81 0.76
N ILE A 57 0.69 -20.41 -0.35
CA ILE A 57 -0.26 -21.52 -0.35
C ILE A 57 0.43 -22.82 0.07
N GLY A 58 1.71 -22.95 -0.25
CA GLY A 58 2.50 -24.13 0.01
C GLY A 58 2.22 -25.25 -0.97
N VAL A 59 2.82 -26.44 -0.70
CA VAL A 59 2.58 -27.63 -1.49
C VAL A 59 1.22 -28.20 -1.08
N SER A 60 0.17 -27.83 -1.80
CA SER A 60 -1.13 -28.44 -1.62
C SER A 60 -1.35 -29.51 -2.67
N GLU A 61 -1.39 -30.76 -2.25
CA GLU A 61 -2.13 -31.74 -3.02
C GLU A 61 -3.63 -31.42 -2.84
N ALA A 62 -4.45 -31.76 -3.85
CA ALA A 62 -5.82 -31.29 -3.99
C ALA A 62 -6.72 -31.45 -2.75
N ASP A 63 -6.32 -32.28 -1.78
CA ASP A 63 -7.08 -32.60 -0.57
C ASP A 63 -6.37 -32.21 0.74
N HIS A 64 -5.21 -31.55 0.67
CA HIS A 64 -4.43 -31.22 1.86
C HIS A 64 -4.11 -29.73 1.93
N ILE A 65 -4.70 -29.08 2.94
CA ILE A 65 -4.34 -27.72 3.34
C ILE A 65 -3.19 -27.83 4.33
N ASP A 66 -2.04 -27.24 4.02
CA ASP A 66 -0.93 -27.13 4.97
C ASP A 66 -1.24 -26.02 5.99
N PRO A 67 -1.48 -26.38 7.28
CA PRO A 67 -1.79 -25.36 8.29
C PRO A 67 -0.60 -24.46 8.61
N ASN A 68 0.61 -24.80 8.20
CA ASN A 68 1.81 -24.00 8.39
C ASN A 68 2.11 -23.08 7.19
N ALA A 69 1.33 -23.18 6.10
CA ALA A 69 1.42 -22.28 4.99
C ALA A 69 1.10 -20.85 5.43
N TRP A 70 1.78 -19.87 4.85
CA TRP A 70 1.58 -18.46 5.22
C TRP A 70 0.13 -18.02 5.13
N VAL A 71 -0.56 -18.36 4.04
CA VAL A 71 -1.95 -17.96 3.85
C VAL A 71 -2.85 -18.53 4.95
N GLU A 72 -2.63 -19.76 5.39
CA GLU A 72 -3.42 -20.38 6.45
C GLU A 72 -3.13 -19.74 7.82
N ARG A 73 -1.88 -19.42 8.10
CA ARG A 73 -1.48 -18.71 9.31
C ARG A 73 -2.09 -17.30 9.34
N TRP A 74 -2.09 -16.58 8.23
CA TRP A 74 -2.70 -15.26 8.12
C TRP A 74 -4.22 -15.30 8.28
N LYS A 75 -4.88 -16.28 7.66
CA LYS A 75 -6.34 -16.48 7.81
C LYS A 75 -6.71 -16.77 9.26
N LEU A 76 -5.99 -17.67 9.90
CA LEU A 76 -6.24 -18.03 11.29
C LEU A 76 -6.06 -16.83 12.23
N ALA A 77 -5.03 -16.02 12.00
CA ALA A 77 -4.76 -14.83 12.79
C ALA A 77 -5.68 -13.66 12.48
N GLY A 78 -6.42 -13.71 11.37
CA GLY A 78 -7.37 -12.68 10.97
C GLY A 78 -6.79 -11.56 10.13
N LEU A 79 -5.63 -11.73 9.49
CA LEU A 79 -4.99 -10.68 8.69
C LEU A 79 -5.88 -10.15 7.55
N TYR A 80 -6.75 -11.00 7.00
CA TYR A 80 -7.68 -10.61 5.93
C TYR A 80 -9.02 -10.05 6.44
N ARG A 81 -9.23 -10.02 7.76
CA ARG A 81 -10.48 -9.56 8.38
C ARG A 81 -10.23 -8.63 9.57
N LEU A 82 -9.15 -7.87 9.54
CA LEU A 82 -8.81 -6.93 10.59
C LEU A 82 -9.93 -5.91 10.78
N GLU A 83 -10.31 -5.71 12.03
CA GLU A 83 -11.18 -4.62 12.45
C GLU A 83 -10.32 -3.38 12.70
N GLU A 84 -10.73 -2.26 12.14
CA GLU A 84 -10.00 -1.01 12.19
C GLU A 84 -10.73 0.00 13.05
N ARG A 85 -9.97 0.71 13.88
CA ARG A 85 -10.50 1.77 14.73
C ARG A 85 -9.58 2.97 14.70
N CYS A 86 -10.13 4.15 14.40
CA CYS A 86 -9.42 5.41 14.54
C CYS A 86 -9.46 5.85 16.01
N THR A 87 -8.30 6.02 16.62
CA THR A 87 -8.16 6.45 18.01
C THR A 87 -7.76 7.90 18.13
N ARG A 88 -7.28 8.52 17.07
CA ARG A 88 -6.88 9.92 17.07
C ARG A 88 -6.95 10.51 15.68
N LEU A 89 -7.53 11.72 15.60
CA LEU A 89 -7.44 12.58 14.42
C LEU A 89 -7.40 14.02 14.90
N GLN A 90 -6.28 14.69 14.69
CA GLN A 90 -6.05 16.08 15.08
C GLN A 90 -5.33 16.83 13.98
N ALA A 91 -5.64 18.11 13.85
CA ALA A 91 -4.95 18.99 12.92
C ALA A 91 -4.53 20.27 13.62
N ASP A 92 -3.32 20.73 13.31
CA ASP A 92 -2.74 21.94 13.85
C ASP A 92 -2.13 22.78 12.74
N ALA A 93 -2.42 24.09 12.74
CA ALA A 93 -1.74 25.03 11.87
C ALA A 93 -0.29 25.18 12.32
N MET A 94 0.62 25.07 11.37
CA MET A 94 2.06 25.21 11.58
C MET A 94 2.58 26.40 10.80
N GLN A 95 3.80 26.85 11.10
CA GLN A 95 4.43 27.96 10.37
C GLN A 95 4.54 27.67 8.85
N ASN A 96 4.81 26.42 8.48
CA ASN A 96 5.08 26.01 7.10
C ASN A 96 3.93 25.21 6.48
N GLY A 97 2.76 25.16 7.10
CA GLY A 97 1.64 24.40 6.59
C GLY A 97 0.68 23.94 7.67
N VAL A 98 0.03 22.80 7.43
CA VAL A 98 -0.88 22.16 8.39
C VAL A 98 -0.39 20.76 8.67
N GLN A 99 -0.29 20.42 9.94
CA GLN A 99 0.01 19.06 10.39
C GLN A 99 -1.29 18.35 10.76
N VAL A 100 -1.46 17.13 10.26
CA VAL A 100 -2.54 16.23 10.68
C VAL A 100 -1.90 15.01 11.32
N VAL A 101 -2.42 14.61 12.47
CA VAL A 101 -2.00 13.38 13.17
C VAL A 101 -3.18 12.43 13.20
N SER A 102 -2.97 11.20 12.74
CA SER A 102 -3.97 10.14 12.82
C SER A 102 -3.37 8.89 13.43
N GLU A 103 -4.20 8.16 14.20
CA GLU A 103 -3.80 6.90 14.80
C GLU A 103 -4.90 5.87 14.60
N HIS A 104 -4.50 4.66 14.20
CA HIS A 104 -5.38 3.53 13.96
C HIS A 104 -4.90 2.30 14.70
N GLN A 105 -5.86 1.55 15.22
CA GLN A 105 -5.64 0.24 15.79
C GLN A 105 -6.34 -0.80 14.92
N PHE A 106 -5.65 -1.90 14.69
CA PHE A 106 -6.16 -3.03 13.91
C PHE A 106 -6.14 -4.27 14.77
N GLY A 107 -7.24 -4.99 14.78
CA GLY A 107 -7.34 -6.15 15.64
C GLY A 107 -8.39 -7.13 15.19
N VAL A 108 -8.51 -8.21 15.95
CA VAL A 108 -9.47 -9.29 15.73
C VAL A 108 -9.98 -9.73 17.10
N ASP A 109 -11.30 -9.85 17.22
CA ASP A 109 -11.95 -10.32 18.45
C ASP A 109 -11.51 -9.54 19.71
N GLY A 110 -11.33 -8.22 19.56
CA GLY A 110 -10.95 -7.33 20.65
C GLY A 110 -9.46 -7.28 20.97
N GLU A 111 -8.63 -8.10 20.32
CA GLU A 111 -7.18 -8.09 20.48
C GLU A 111 -6.54 -7.15 19.47
N ILE A 112 -5.72 -6.20 19.94
CA ILE A 112 -5.00 -5.27 19.06
C ILE A 112 -3.73 -5.95 18.58
N LEU A 113 -3.59 -6.05 17.25
CA LEU A 113 -2.46 -6.71 16.59
C LEU A 113 -1.50 -5.75 15.91
N LEU A 114 -2.00 -4.59 15.49
CA LEU A 114 -1.20 -3.56 14.81
C LEU A 114 -1.68 -2.18 15.24
N ILE A 115 -0.73 -1.26 15.38
CA ILE A 115 -1.02 0.15 15.64
C ILE A 115 -0.27 0.97 14.60
N SER A 116 -0.99 1.85 13.89
CA SER A 116 -0.42 2.74 12.88
C SER A 116 -0.59 4.19 13.32
N ARG A 117 0.51 4.93 13.36
CA ARG A 117 0.53 6.36 13.67
C ARG A 117 1.07 7.12 12.48
N LYS A 118 0.35 8.16 12.06
CA LYS A 118 0.73 8.96 10.90
C LYS A 118 0.81 10.44 11.27
N GLN A 119 1.88 11.07 10.83
CA GLN A 119 2.02 12.53 10.83
C GLN A 119 2.05 13.01 9.40
N TRP A 120 1.00 13.72 9.02
CA TRP A 120 0.85 14.31 7.69
C TRP A 120 1.26 15.78 7.76
N LEU A 121 2.03 16.23 6.77
CA LEU A 121 2.33 17.66 6.59
C LEU A 121 1.83 18.10 5.21
N PHE A 122 0.90 19.05 5.21
CA PHE A 122 0.41 19.73 4.02
C PHE A 122 1.16 21.05 3.94
N ASP A 123 2.12 21.16 3.03
CA ASP A 123 3.05 22.27 3.00
C ASP A 123 2.61 23.43 2.09
N ALA A 124 3.37 24.51 2.11
CA ALA A 124 3.08 25.71 1.34
C ALA A 124 3.28 25.52 -0.18
N LEU A 125 3.91 24.44 -0.60
CA LEU A 125 4.12 24.09 -2.01
C LEU A 125 3.00 23.20 -2.57
N GLY A 126 2.02 22.83 -1.75
CA GLY A 126 0.93 21.95 -2.15
C GLY A 126 1.30 20.47 -2.14
N ALA A 127 2.41 20.12 -1.52
CA ALA A 127 2.81 18.72 -1.35
C ALA A 127 2.32 18.16 -0.01
N VAL A 128 2.17 16.86 0.04
CA VAL A 128 1.74 16.12 1.23
C VAL A 128 2.82 15.12 1.60
N SER A 129 3.42 15.31 2.78
CA SER A 129 4.37 14.36 3.34
C SER A 129 3.69 13.57 4.43
N VAL A 130 3.99 12.28 4.54
CA VAL A 130 3.49 11.43 5.62
C VAL A 130 4.62 10.62 6.22
N ASN A 131 4.75 10.71 7.55
CA ASN A 131 5.60 9.83 8.35
C ASN A 131 4.70 8.79 9.00
N VAL A 132 5.01 7.52 8.75
CA VAL A 132 4.21 6.39 9.24
C VAL A 132 5.05 5.55 10.19
N GLU A 133 4.47 5.25 11.35
CA GLU A 133 5.04 4.31 12.31
C GLU A 133 4.02 3.21 12.58
N VAL A 134 4.42 1.96 12.38
CA VAL A 134 3.57 0.80 12.61
C VAL A 134 4.21 -0.11 13.65
N GLU A 135 3.47 -0.41 14.70
CA GLU A 135 3.82 -1.44 15.68
C GLU A 135 3.13 -2.76 15.31
N VAL A 136 3.91 -3.81 15.22
CA VAL A 136 3.43 -5.18 14.96
C VAL A 136 3.56 -5.98 16.24
N ALA A 137 2.45 -6.54 16.73
CA ALA A 137 2.41 -7.32 17.96
C ALA A 137 3.01 -8.72 17.78
N ASP A 138 3.54 -9.30 18.85
CA ASP A 138 4.08 -10.65 18.87
C ASP A 138 3.05 -11.72 18.49
N ALA A 139 1.78 -11.48 18.83
CA ALA A 139 0.69 -12.42 18.56
C ALA A 139 0.34 -12.55 17.08
N LEU A 140 0.75 -11.60 16.24
CA LEU A 140 0.49 -11.64 14.81
C LEU A 140 1.63 -12.40 14.10
N PRO A 141 1.33 -13.44 13.28
CA PRO A 141 2.34 -13.93 12.35
C PRO A 141 2.84 -12.78 11.47
N PRO A 142 4.11 -12.77 11.06
CA PRO A 142 4.62 -11.69 10.23
C PRO A 142 3.68 -11.33 9.09
N PRO A 143 3.21 -10.08 9.00
CA PRO A 143 2.32 -9.66 7.92
C PRO A 143 3.06 -9.64 6.58
N ALA A 144 2.30 -9.62 5.49
CA ALA A 144 2.86 -9.65 4.14
C ALA A 144 3.50 -8.31 3.74
N ARG A 145 2.93 -7.20 4.19
CA ARG A 145 3.40 -5.86 3.85
C ARG A 145 3.07 -4.86 4.95
N ILE A 146 3.79 -3.76 4.95
CA ILE A 146 3.49 -2.58 5.76
C ILE A 146 3.58 -1.37 4.85
N GLY A 147 2.44 -0.81 4.49
CA GLY A 147 2.38 0.29 3.53
C GLY A 147 1.02 0.94 3.48
N LEU A 148 0.87 1.83 2.52
CA LEU A 148 -0.40 2.50 2.21
C LEU A 148 -0.89 2.03 0.85
N HIS A 149 -2.21 2.03 0.67
CA HIS A 149 -2.82 1.71 -0.61
C HIS A 149 -4.07 2.52 -0.84
N CYS A 150 -4.39 2.72 -2.11
CA CYS A 150 -5.63 3.33 -2.55
C CYS A 150 -5.93 2.93 -3.98
N GLN A 151 -7.16 3.21 -4.40
CA GLN A 151 -7.57 3.12 -5.79
C GLN A 151 -7.60 4.53 -6.36
N LEU A 152 -6.68 4.83 -7.30
CA LEU A 152 -6.64 6.10 -7.99
C LEU A 152 -7.76 6.17 -9.02
N ALA A 153 -8.36 7.34 -9.18
CA ALA A 153 -9.42 7.55 -10.18
C ALA A 153 -8.89 7.45 -11.62
N THR A 154 -7.63 7.82 -11.84
CA THR A 154 -7.03 7.85 -13.16
C THR A 154 -6.56 6.47 -13.62
N VAL A 155 -6.60 6.25 -14.94
CA VAL A 155 -5.90 5.14 -15.61
C VAL A 155 -5.00 5.77 -16.66
N GLN A 156 -3.69 5.57 -16.51
CA GLN A 156 -2.69 6.13 -17.40
C GLN A 156 -2.04 5.02 -18.24
N PRO A 157 -1.57 5.34 -19.46
CA PRO A 157 -0.99 4.32 -20.32
C PRO A 157 0.33 3.77 -19.81
N GLN A 158 1.08 4.53 -19.02
CA GLN A 158 2.42 4.14 -18.58
C GLN A 158 2.77 4.75 -17.23
N ALA A 159 3.78 4.15 -16.58
CA ALA A 159 4.38 4.67 -15.36
C ALA A 159 5.88 4.82 -15.52
N GLU A 160 6.47 5.76 -14.80
CA GLU A 160 7.91 6.00 -14.74
C GLU A 160 8.38 5.91 -13.29
N TRP A 161 9.54 5.32 -13.07
CA TRP A 161 10.11 5.29 -11.73
C TRP A 161 11.62 5.28 -11.75
N LEU A 162 12.18 5.72 -10.64
CA LEU A 162 13.58 5.60 -10.30
C LEU A 162 13.72 4.57 -9.19
N GLY A 163 14.31 3.44 -9.47
CA GLY A 163 14.44 2.33 -8.52
C GLY A 163 14.83 1.03 -9.23
N LEU A 164 14.56 -0.08 -8.59
CA LEU A 164 14.83 -1.39 -9.17
C LEU A 164 13.81 -1.75 -10.25
N GLY A 165 14.29 -2.27 -11.36
CA GLY A 165 13.47 -2.68 -12.48
C GLY A 165 14.31 -3.33 -13.58
N PRO A 166 13.74 -3.43 -14.81
CA PRO A 166 12.37 -3.07 -15.21
C PRO A 166 11.30 -4.05 -14.75
N HIS A 167 11.69 -5.32 -14.51
CA HIS A 167 10.77 -6.40 -14.14
C HIS A 167 10.39 -6.33 -12.65
N GLU A 168 9.30 -7.04 -12.30
CA GLU A 168 8.94 -7.18 -10.89
C GLU A 168 10.10 -7.74 -10.08
N ASN A 169 10.22 -7.29 -8.87
CA ASN A 169 11.23 -7.76 -7.94
C ASN A 169 10.69 -7.68 -6.51
N TYR A 170 11.23 -8.51 -5.65
CA TYR A 170 10.85 -8.58 -4.25
C TYR A 170 12.10 -8.53 -3.39
N PRO A 171 12.01 -8.21 -2.10
CA PRO A 171 13.20 -8.03 -1.27
C PRO A 171 14.18 -9.20 -1.32
N ASP A 172 13.70 -10.43 -1.48
CA ASP A 172 14.52 -11.65 -1.59
C ASP A 172 14.65 -12.16 -3.04
N ARG A 173 14.18 -11.40 -4.03
CA ARG A 173 14.21 -11.76 -5.46
C ARG A 173 14.49 -10.53 -6.31
N CYS A 174 15.72 -10.04 -6.25
CA CYS A 174 16.11 -8.82 -6.95
C CYS A 174 17.47 -8.92 -7.68
N LEU A 175 18.04 -10.12 -7.83
CA LEU A 175 19.35 -10.29 -8.47
C LEU A 175 19.36 -9.87 -9.94
N ALA A 176 18.25 -10.05 -10.65
CA ALA A 176 18.13 -9.65 -12.05
C ALA A 176 17.71 -8.19 -12.22
N ALA A 177 17.33 -7.52 -11.14
CA ALA A 177 16.89 -6.13 -11.17
C ALA A 177 18.08 -5.18 -11.07
N GLN A 178 17.97 -4.02 -11.70
CA GLN A 178 18.98 -2.98 -11.68
C GLN A 178 18.37 -1.66 -11.26
N HIS A 179 19.13 -0.85 -10.54
CA HIS A 179 18.75 0.53 -10.28
C HIS A 179 18.83 1.35 -11.56
N GLY A 180 17.77 2.09 -11.84
CA GLY A 180 17.70 2.92 -13.02
C GLY A 180 16.41 3.72 -13.10
N ARG A 181 16.29 4.45 -14.20
CA ARG A 181 15.05 5.14 -14.59
C ARG A 181 14.33 4.26 -15.60
N TRP A 182 13.09 3.91 -15.28
CA TRP A 182 12.31 2.98 -16.08
C TRP A 182 10.99 3.62 -16.48
N ARG A 183 10.53 3.26 -17.66
CA ARG A 183 9.21 3.61 -18.17
C ARG A 183 8.61 2.37 -18.81
N LEU A 184 7.45 1.95 -18.30
CA LEU A 184 6.73 0.80 -18.87
C LEU A 184 5.26 1.14 -19.06
N PRO A 185 4.61 0.52 -20.07
CA PRO A 185 3.16 0.50 -20.15
C PRO A 185 2.56 -0.09 -18.89
N LEU A 186 1.41 0.43 -18.46
CA LEU A 186 0.73 -0.04 -17.26
C LEU A 186 0.48 -1.56 -17.31
N ALA A 187 0.06 -2.08 -18.46
CA ALA A 187 -0.18 -3.50 -18.62
C ALA A 187 1.05 -4.37 -18.35
N ASP A 188 2.24 -3.85 -18.62
CA ASP A 188 3.51 -4.59 -18.43
C ASP A 188 3.99 -4.57 -16.98
N LEU A 189 3.36 -3.79 -16.12
CA LEU A 189 3.63 -3.81 -14.69
C LEU A 189 2.97 -5.00 -13.99
N HIS A 190 2.01 -5.63 -14.62
CA HIS A 190 1.33 -6.84 -14.16
C HIS A 190 2.04 -8.08 -14.70
N THR A 191 2.35 -9.03 -13.82
CA THR A 191 2.91 -10.32 -14.20
C THR A 191 1.78 -11.35 -14.22
N PRO A 192 1.47 -11.93 -15.39
CA PRO A 192 0.34 -12.83 -15.54
C PRO A 192 0.68 -14.27 -15.12
N TYR A 193 0.70 -14.53 -13.81
CA TYR A 193 0.82 -15.90 -13.31
C TYR A 193 -0.44 -16.70 -13.62
N ILE A 194 -0.32 -18.03 -13.75
CA ILE A 194 -1.44 -18.91 -14.05
C ILE A 194 -2.56 -18.74 -13.02
N PHE A 195 -2.19 -18.70 -11.75
CA PHE A 195 -3.12 -18.41 -10.64
C PHE A 195 -2.90 -16.97 -10.19
N PRO A 196 -3.94 -16.11 -10.22
CA PRO A 196 -3.82 -14.75 -9.76
C PRO A 196 -3.35 -14.66 -8.29
N GLY A 197 -2.42 -13.78 -8.05
CA GLY A 197 -1.87 -13.54 -6.72
C GLY A 197 -1.09 -12.23 -6.72
N GLU A 198 -0.38 -11.99 -5.63
CA GLU A 198 0.53 -10.84 -5.54
C GLU A 198 1.51 -10.85 -6.70
N ASN A 199 1.66 -9.71 -7.34
CA ASN A 199 2.60 -9.55 -8.44
C ASN A 199 2.93 -8.07 -8.67
N GLY A 200 3.95 -7.82 -9.46
CA GLY A 200 4.22 -6.50 -10.00
C GLY A 200 4.97 -5.55 -9.07
N LEU A 201 5.45 -6.00 -7.92
CA LEU A 201 6.20 -5.13 -7.00
C LEU A 201 7.50 -4.66 -7.65
N ARG A 202 7.84 -3.37 -7.43
CA ARG A 202 9.13 -2.78 -7.78
C ARG A 202 9.73 -2.22 -6.51
N CYS A 203 10.84 -2.81 -6.09
CA CYS A 203 11.49 -2.49 -4.83
C CYS A 203 12.45 -1.31 -4.94
N ASP A 204 12.80 -0.77 -3.78
CA ASP A 204 13.80 0.28 -3.61
C ASP A 204 13.59 1.43 -4.58
N THR A 205 12.35 1.90 -4.64
CA THR A 205 11.91 3.02 -5.47
C THR A 205 12.15 4.31 -4.72
N ARG A 206 12.67 5.31 -5.42
CA ARG A 206 12.92 6.65 -4.89
C ARG A 206 11.94 7.66 -5.40
N SER A 207 11.42 7.47 -6.60
CA SER A 207 10.44 8.34 -7.22
C SER A 207 9.58 7.54 -8.16
N LEU A 208 8.27 7.76 -8.07
CA LEU A 208 7.27 7.18 -8.96
C LEU A 208 6.47 8.32 -9.59
N ARG A 209 6.28 8.28 -10.91
CA ARG A 209 5.41 9.19 -11.65
C ARG A 209 4.37 8.39 -12.41
N TYR A 210 3.11 8.75 -12.19
CA TYR A 210 1.97 8.11 -12.84
C TYR A 210 0.90 9.16 -13.11
N GLY A 211 0.74 9.56 -14.39
CA GLY A 211 -0.07 10.71 -14.75
C GLY A 211 0.42 11.96 -14.02
N GLY A 212 -0.46 12.72 -13.41
CA GLY A 212 -0.11 13.88 -12.60
C GLY A 212 0.44 13.56 -11.20
N TRP A 213 0.48 12.28 -10.82
CA TRP A 213 0.99 11.85 -9.51
C TRP A 213 2.51 11.74 -9.51
N ARG A 214 3.10 12.21 -8.42
CA ARG A 214 4.52 11.99 -8.10
C ARG A 214 4.65 11.59 -6.64
N ILE A 215 5.30 10.46 -6.41
CA ILE A 215 5.58 9.95 -5.06
C ILE A 215 7.08 9.81 -4.92
N ASP A 216 7.64 10.45 -3.91
CA ASP A 216 9.06 10.39 -3.57
C ASP A 216 9.23 9.79 -2.18
N GLY A 217 10.35 9.14 -1.96
CA GLY A 217 10.69 8.52 -0.68
C GLY A 217 11.66 7.37 -0.85
N ARG A 218 11.51 6.38 -0.02
CA ARG A 218 12.19 5.10 -0.13
C ARG A 218 11.14 4.02 0.14
N PHE A 219 10.65 3.38 -0.92
CA PHE A 219 9.49 2.50 -0.85
C PHE A 219 9.53 1.44 -1.95
N HIS A 220 8.59 0.51 -1.85
CA HIS A 220 8.28 -0.45 -2.92
C HIS A 220 6.89 -0.12 -3.43
N PHE A 221 6.67 -0.20 -4.73
CA PHE A 221 5.35 0.12 -5.27
C PHE A 221 4.82 -0.97 -6.18
N SER A 222 3.51 -1.01 -6.33
CA SER A 222 2.83 -1.67 -7.42
C SER A 222 1.67 -0.83 -7.93
N LEU A 223 1.40 -0.94 -9.22
CA LEU A 223 0.26 -0.34 -9.91
C LEU A 223 -0.46 -1.44 -10.65
N SER A 224 -1.78 -1.56 -10.45
CA SER A 224 -2.55 -2.66 -11.01
C SER A 224 -3.98 -2.25 -11.29
N ARG A 225 -4.56 -2.84 -12.35
CA ARG A 225 -5.99 -2.75 -12.65
C ARG A 225 -6.82 -3.73 -11.82
N TYR A 226 -6.19 -4.52 -10.96
CA TYR A 226 -6.82 -5.59 -10.19
C TYR A 226 -6.56 -5.39 -8.70
N GLY A 227 -7.62 -5.33 -7.90
CA GLY A 227 -7.51 -5.18 -6.45
C GLY A 227 -7.28 -6.53 -5.75
N LEU A 228 -6.90 -6.46 -4.48
CA LEU A 228 -6.63 -7.62 -3.62
C LEU A 228 -7.81 -8.60 -3.62
N GLN A 229 -9.03 -8.10 -3.46
CA GLN A 229 -10.22 -8.94 -3.37
C GLN A 229 -10.41 -9.79 -4.62
N GLN A 230 -10.25 -9.17 -5.80
CA GLN A 230 -10.38 -9.89 -7.06
C GLN A 230 -9.26 -10.91 -7.23
N LEU A 231 -8.01 -10.55 -6.91
CA LEU A 231 -6.89 -11.46 -7.02
C LEU A 231 -7.07 -12.69 -6.13
N MET A 232 -7.67 -12.52 -4.95
CA MET A 232 -7.96 -13.62 -4.04
C MET A 232 -9.14 -14.49 -4.50
N ALA A 233 -10.11 -13.87 -5.16
CA ALA A 233 -11.34 -14.54 -5.60
C ALA A 233 -11.21 -15.30 -6.92
N CYS A 234 -10.30 -14.86 -7.81
CA CYS A 234 -10.14 -15.47 -9.13
C CYS A 234 -9.24 -16.71 -9.09
N SER A 235 -9.69 -17.77 -9.76
CA SER A 235 -8.95 -19.04 -9.86
C SER A 235 -8.00 -19.09 -11.04
N HIS A 236 -8.19 -18.25 -12.06
CA HIS A 236 -7.39 -18.23 -13.28
C HIS A 236 -7.17 -16.81 -13.81
N GLN A 237 -5.98 -16.57 -14.37
CA GLN A 237 -5.58 -15.27 -14.89
C GLN A 237 -6.58 -14.69 -15.92
N HIS A 238 -7.12 -15.51 -16.81
CA HIS A 238 -8.05 -15.05 -17.84
C HIS A 238 -9.41 -14.60 -17.30
N LEU A 239 -9.72 -14.87 -16.04
CA LEU A 239 -10.95 -14.44 -15.39
C LEU A 239 -10.84 -13.05 -14.79
N LEU A 240 -9.62 -12.48 -14.69
CA LEU A 240 -9.43 -11.14 -14.15
C LEU A 240 -10.06 -10.10 -15.08
N GLN A 241 -10.81 -9.18 -14.47
CA GLN A 241 -11.42 -8.06 -15.17
C GLN A 241 -10.85 -6.75 -14.64
N PRO A 242 -10.39 -5.83 -15.53
CA PRO A 242 -9.92 -4.53 -15.08
C PRO A 242 -10.99 -3.81 -14.27
N GLU A 243 -10.59 -3.33 -13.09
CA GLU A 243 -11.45 -2.53 -12.24
C GLU A 243 -11.39 -1.05 -12.64
N ALA A 244 -12.29 -0.24 -12.11
CA ALA A 244 -12.23 1.19 -12.30
C ALA A 244 -10.94 1.75 -11.69
N GLY A 245 -10.30 2.70 -12.37
CA GLY A 245 -9.09 3.33 -11.87
C GLY A 245 -7.88 2.39 -11.80
N THR A 246 -6.94 2.76 -10.96
CA THR A 246 -5.68 2.02 -10.77
C THR A 246 -5.42 1.81 -9.29
N TRP A 247 -5.18 0.57 -8.89
CA TRP A 247 -4.75 0.25 -7.53
C TRP A 247 -3.27 0.60 -7.36
N LEU A 248 -2.99 1.41 -6.35
CA LEU A 248 -1.64 1.83 -5.97
C LEU A 248 -1.30 1.27 -4.61
N HIS A 249 -0.19 0.56 -4.51
CA HIS A 249 0.43 0.16 -3.25
C HIS A 249 1.76 0.89 -3.08
N LEU A 250 1.95 1.46 -1.90
CA LEU A 250 3.17 2.16 -1.50
C LEU A 250 3.66 1.51 -0.21
N ASP A 251 4.51 0.49 -0.35
CA ASP A 251 4.98 -0.29 0.79
C ASP A 251 6.28 0.30 1.32
N GLY A 252 6.31 0.61 2.61
CA GLY A 252 7.57 0.87 3.30
C GLY A 252 8.36 -0.42 3.48
N PHE A 253 7.64 -1.53 3.68
CA PHE A 253 8.20 -2.86 3.89
C PHE A 253 7.32 -3.91 3.21
N HIS A 254 7.96 -4.92 2.64
CA HIS A 254 7.28 -6.06 2.03
C HIS A 254 8.06 -7.33 2.35
N MET A 255 7.37 -8.40 2.73
CA MET A 255 8.04 -9.66 3.00
C MET A 255 8.56 -10.28 1.70
N GLY A 256 9.52 -11.18 1.84
CA GLY A 256 10.01 -11.95 0.71
C GLY A 256 8.95 -12.89 0.14
N VAL A 257 9.23 -13.44 -1.02
CA VAL A 257 8.36 -14.39 -1.72
C VAL A 257 8.82 -15.84 -1.58
N GLY A 258 10.03 -16.05 -1.04
CA GLY A 258 10.62 -17.37 -0.91
C GLY A 258 11.08 -17.95 -2.25
N GLY A 259 11.26 -19.27 -2.30
CA GLY A 259 11.59 -19.96 -3.55
C GLY A 259 13.05 -20.34 -3.70
N ASP A 260 13.89 -20.13 -2.69
CA ASP A 260 15.26 -20.65 -2.66
C ASP A 260 15.30 -22.17 -2.57
N ASP A 261 14.22 -22.74 -2.09
CA ASP A 261 14.02 -24.17 -1.93
C ASP A 261 12.68 -24.56 -2.59
N SER A 262 12.72 -25.39 -3.63
CA SER A 262 11.53 -25.87 -4.34
C SER A 262 10.65 -26.80 -3.52
N TRP A 263 11.10 -27.21 -2.33
CA TRP A 263 10.41 -28.17 -1.47
C TRP A 263 9.67 -27.53 -0.31
N SER A 264 9.95 -26.27 0.00
CA SER A 264 9.45 -25.62 1.20
C SER A 264 8.98 -24.21 0.88
N PRO A 265 7.82 -23.75 1.40
CA PRO A 265 7.36 -22.37 1.24
C PRO A 265 8.14 -21.39 2.12
N SER A 266 9.35 -21.75 2.55
CA SER A 266 10.09 -20.94 3.51
C SER A 266 10.55 -19.61 2.88
N VAL A 267 10.30 -18.54 3.61
CA VAL A 267 10.89 -17.23 3.39
C VAL A 267 12.00 -17.08 4.41
N HIS A 268 13.18 -16.66 3.96
CA HIS A 268 14.30 -16.44 4.87
C HIS A 268 13.93 -15.40 5.94
N ARG A 269 14.34 -15.62 7.18
CA ARG A 269 13.97 -14.79 8.33
C ARG A 269 14.24 -13.30 8.12
N ASP A 270 15.33 -12.95 7.43
CA ASP A 270 15.68 -11.55 7.14
C ASP A 270 14.65 -10.83 6.27
N TYR A 271 13.77 -11.58 5.59
CA TYR A 271 12.72 -11.07 4.73
C TYR A 271 11.32 -11.22 5.33
N LEU A 272 11.24 -11.47 6.63
CA LEU A 272 9.98 -11.51 7.38
C LEU A 272 9.79 -10.21 8.16
N LEU A 273 8.56 -9.74 8.20
CA LEU A 273 8.19 -8.54 8.96
C LEU A 273 7.78 -8.96 10.37
N THR A 274 8.76 -9.35 11.18
CA THR A 274 8.54 -9.83 12.54
C THR A 274 8.06 -8.71 13.46
N ALA A 275 7.56 -9.07 14.65
CA ALA A 275 7.10 -8.11 15.66
C ALA A 275 8.14 -7.01 15.91
N GLY A 276 7.66 -5.79 16.06
CA GLY A 276 8.52 -4.62 16.26
C GLY A 276 7.89 -3.35 15.71
N VAL A 277 8.71 -2.35 15.54
CA VAL A 277 8.32 -1.02 15.09
C VAL A 277 8.92 -0.75 13.72
N TYR A 278 8.09 -0.34 12.78
CA TYR A 278 8.45 -0.06 11.38
C TYR A 278 8.14 1.39 11.06
N ARG A 279 9.10 2.11 10.49
CA ARG A 279 8.93 3.52 10.12
C ARG A 279 9.25 3.73 8.66
N TYR A 280 8.43 4.53 7.98
CA TYR A 280 8.69 4.96 6.61
C TYR A 280 8.07 6.32 6.34
N GLN A 281 8.53 6.96 5.29
CA GLN A 281 8.10 8.29 4.91
C GLN A 281 7.84 8.36 3.42
N LEU A 282 6.77 9.08 3.05
CA LEU A 282 6.39 9.32 1.67
C LEU A 282 6.11 10.81 1.47
N ARG A 283 6.40 11.30 0.26
CA ARG A 283 5.97 12.62 -0.19
C ARG A 283 5.14 12.47 -1.44
N LEU A 284 3.91 12.96 -1.38
CA LEU A 284 2.94 12.86 -2.47
C LEU A 284 2.67 14.24 -3.04
N GLN A 285 2.72 14.34 -4.35
CA GLN A 285 2.42 15.56 -5.08
C GLN A 285 1.51 15.23 -6.25
N ARG A 286 0.68 16.19 -6.60
CA ARG A 286 -0.14 16.07 -7.78
C ARG A 286 -0.05 17.36 -8.61
N ALA A 287 0.26 17.20 -9.89
CA ALA A 287 0.20 18.26 -10.88
C ALA A 287 -1.01 18.03 -11.80
N PRO A 288 -1.56 19.08 -12.41
CA PRO A 288 -2.54 18.91 -13.48
C PRO A 288 -1.97 18.05 -14.59
N GLU A 289 -2.80 17.15 -15.14
CA GLU A 289 -2.43 16.38 -16.32
C GLU A 289 -2.34 17.35 -17.53
N GLY A 290 -1.20 17.32 -18.18
CA GLY A 290 -0.98 18.15 -19.37
C GLY A 290 -1.61 17.58 -20.63
#